data_8d67a4ac7a2cd0351189a453bae0616a
#
_entry.id   8d67a4ac7a2cd0351189a453bae0616a
#
_cell.length_a   1.000
_cell.length_b   1.000
_cell.length_c   1.000
_cell.angle_alpha   90.00
_cell.angle_beta   90.00
_cell.angle_gamma   90.00
#
_symmetry.space_group_name_H-M   'P 1'
#
loop_
_entity.id
_entity.type
_entity.pdbx_description
1 polymer ?
#
loop_
_entity_poly.entity_id
_entity_poly.type
_entity_poly.pdbx_seq_one_letter_code
_entity_poly.pdbx_strand_id
1 'polypeptide(L)'
;SLAAILESRGLTVTLIKLDPYLNVDPGTMSPLQHGEVFVTDDGAETDLDLGHYERFIETRMRKANNFTTGQIYQSVLDKERRGDYLGKTVQVIPHVTNEIQEFVKRGARFGEPDAVDVAIVEIGGTVGDIESLPFLEAVRQMSLKLGPNNSAFVHLSYVPWIAAAGELKTKPTQHTVQELRKIG
;
A
#
# COMPACT_ATOMS: atom_id res chain seq x y z
N SER A 1 -7.99 11.01 7.31
CA SER A 1 -8.94 12.08 6.92
C SER A 1 -9.87 11.62 5.79
N LEU A 2 -9.35 11.18 4.62
CA LEU A 2 -10.18 10.79 3.48
C LEU A 2 -11.17 9.67 3.84
N ALA A 3 -10.69 8.60 4.47
CA ALA A 3 -11.54 7.48 4.90
C ALA A 3 -12.69 7.93 5.80
N ALA A 4 -12.41 8.71 6.84
CA ALA A 4 -13.44 9.22 7.75
C ALA A 4 -14.49 10.10 7.04
N ILE A 5 -14.08 10.89 6.03
CA ILE A 5 -15.02 11.67 5.21
C ILE A 5 -15.91 10.76 4.37
N LEU A 6 -15.37 9.68 3.82
CA LEU A 6 -16.16 8.71 3.04
C LEU A 6 -17.14 7.95 3.94
N GLU A 7 -16.71 7.49 5.11
CA GLU A 7 -17.60 6.86 6.10
C GLU A 7 -18.72 7.81 6.56
N SER A 8 -18.42 9.09 6.78
CA SER A 8 -19.45 10.07 7.13
C SER A 8 -20.51 10.30 6.04
N ARG A 9 -20.23 9.84 4.82
CA ARG A 9 -21.15 9.82 3.68
C ARG A 9 -21.89 8.48 3.53
N GLY A 10 -21.71 7.57 4.46
CA GLY A 10 -22.38 6.26 4.48
C GLY A 10 -21.70 5.18 3.64
N LEU A 11 -20.46 5.38 3.22
CA LEU A 11 -19.69 4.36 2.49
C LEU A 11 -18.95 3.46 3.47
N THR A 12 -18.88 2.17 3.15
CA THR A 12 -18.00 1.23 3.84
C THR A 12 -16.59 1.36 3.29
N VAL A 13 -15.61 1.59 4.17
CA VAL A 13 -14.23 1.89 3.79
C VAL A 13 -13.27 0.95 4.50
N THR A 14 -12.22 0.53 3.83
CA THR A 14 -11.05 -0.09 4.47
C THR A 14 -9.77 0.59 4.02
N LEU A 15 -8.70 0.41 4.81
CA LEU A 15 -7.36 0.85 4.42
C LEU A 15 -6.44 -0.36 4.31
N ILE A 16 -5.49 -0.27 3.40
CA ILE A 16 -4.46 -1.28 3.18
C ILE A 16 -3.12 -0.57 3.13
N LYS A 17 -2.19 -0.99 3.98
CA LYS A 17 -0.83 -0.47 4.03
C LYS A 17 0.12 -1.38 3.26
N LEU A 18 0.86 -0.82 2.33
CA LEU A 18 1.92 -1.48 1.58
C LEU A 18 3.28 -0.92 2.03
N ASP A 19 4.08 -1.77 2.66
CA ASP A 19 5.39 -1.38 3.16
C ASP A 19 6.51 -1.91 2.25
N PRO A 20 7.37 -1.04 1.70
CA PRO A 20 8.37 -1.44 0.71
C PRO A 20 9.61 -2.13 1.30
N TYR A 21 9.73 -2.27 2.61
CA TYR A 21 10.86 -2.95 3.21
C TYR A 21 10.77 -4.48 3.09
N LEU A 22 11.94 -5.15 3.21
CA LEU A 22 12.08 -6.61 3.04
C LEU A 22 11.78 -7.44 4.29
N ASN A 23 11.58 -6.84 5.44
CA ASN A 23 11.16 -7.56 6.63
C ASN A 23 9.81 -8.23 6.38
N VAL A 24 9.67 -9.50 6.80
CA VAL A 24 8.41 -10.24 6.64
C VAL A 24 7.32 -9.65 7.50
N ASP A 25 7.67 -9.21 8.70
CA ASP A 25 6.81 -8.44 9.60
C ASP A 25 7.62 -7.37 10.34
N PRO A 26 7.00 -6.33 10.90
CA PRO A 26 7.70 -5.27 11.61
C PRO A 26 8.14 -5.66 13.02
N GLY A 27 7.71 -6.80 13.57
CA GLY A 27 8.03 -7.24 14.92
C GLY A 27 9.52 -7.50 15.17
N THR A 28 10.28 -7.77 14.11
CA THR A 28 11.75 -7.94 14.18
C THR A 28 12.52 -6.64 14.00
N MET A 29 11.85 -5.53 13.73
CA MET A 29 12.48 -4.24 13.50
C MET A 29 12.73 -3.49 14.80
N SER A 30 13.82 -2.70 14.83
CA SER A 30 14.11 -1.87 15.99
C SER A 30 13.06 -0.78 16.19
N PRO A 31 12.43 -0.68 17.38
CA PRO A 31 11.47 0.39 17.65
C PRO A 31 12.07 1.80 17.52
N LEU A 32 13.38 1.95 17.69
CA LEU A 32 14.07 3.23 17.54
C LEU A 32 14.17 3.67 16.07
N GLN A 33 14.13 2.74 15.12
CA GLN A 33 14.21 3.03 13.68
C GLN A 33 12.83 3.07 13.03
N HIS A 34 11.94 2.17 13.42
CA HIS A 34 10.66 1.96 12.74
C HIS A 34 9.45 2.44 13.57
N GLY A 35 9.62 2.65 14.88
CA GLY A 35 8.54 2.89 15.81
C GLY A 35 7.95 1.60 16.39
N GLU A 36 6.88 1.73 17.15
CA GLU A 36 6.17 0.61 17.75
C GLU A 36 5.36 -0.14 16.69
N VAL A 37 5.09 -1.42 16.96
CA VAL A 37 4.19 -2.22 16.13
C VAL A 37 2.76 -2.13 16.66
N PHE A 38 1.79 -2.31 15.77
CA PHE A 38 0.39 -2.50 16.10
C PHE A 38 0.02 -3.97 15.94
N VAL A 39 -0.65 -4.55 16.92
CA VAL A 39 -1.13 -5.94 16.86
C VAL A 39 -2.63 -5.93 16.58
N THR A 40 -3.02 -6.54 15.48
CA THR A 40 -4.42 -6.66 15.06
C THR A 40 -5.18 -7.68 15.92
N ASP A 41 -6.52 -7.61 15.93
CA ASP A 41 -7.35 -8.56 16.67
C ASP A 41 -7.15 -10.03 16.23
N ASP A 42 -6.74 -10.26 14.99
CA ASP A 42 -6.39 -11.59 14.45
C ASP A 42 -4.91 -11.96 14.66
N GLY A 43 -4.18 -11.22 15.50
CA GLY A 43 -2.87 -11.55 16.02
C GLY A 43 -1.69 -11.23 15.10
N ALA A 44 -1.87 -10.42 14.07
CA ALA A 44 -0.77 -9.99 13.21
C ALA A 44 -0.02 -8.79 13.81
N GLU A 45 1.31 -8.85 13.80
CA GLU A 45 2.17 -7.70 14.03
C GLU A 45 2.26 -6.88 12.76
N THR A 46 1.89 -5.60 12.82
CA THR A 46 1.77 -4.72 11.66
C THR A 46 2.42 -3.37 11.91
N ASP A 47 2.50 -2.56 10.88
CA ASP A 47 2.89 -1.17 11.00
C ASP A 47 1.95 -0.39 11.94
N LEU A 48 2.51 0.54 12.72
CA LEU A 48 1.77 1.36 13.67
C LEU A 48 0.65 2.17 13.01
N ASP A 49 0.76 2.46 11.72
CA ASP A 49 -0.25 3.19 10.97
C ASP A 49 -1.62 2.52 11.02
N LEU A 50 -1.69 1.18 11.13
CA LEU A 50 -2.95 0.47 11.27
C LEU A 50 -3.69 0.88 12.55
N GLY A 51 -2.97 1.08 13.64
CA GLY A 51 -3.54 1.61 14.88
C GLY A 51 -4.04 3.05 14.72
N HIS A 52 -3.35 3.86 13.92
CA HIS A 52 -3.84 5.19 13.59
C HIS A 52 -5.10 5.14 12.73
N TYR A 53 -5.20 4.21 11.78
CA TYR A 53 -6.42 4.04 10.99
C TYR A 53 -7.63 3.74 11.88
N GLU A 54 -7.53 2.75 12.77
CA GLU A 54 -8.61 2.38 13.70
C GLU A 54 -9.05 3.51 14.64
N ARG A 55 -8.21 4.52 14.86
CA ARG A 55 -8.60 5.70 15.66
C ARG A 55 -9.56 6.64 14.93
N PHE A 56 -9.63 6.59 13.62
CA PHE A 56 -10.35 7.56 12.80
C PHE A 56 -11.42 6.95 11.91
N ILE A 57 -11.47 5.62 11.80
CA ILE A 57 -12.49 4.89 11.03
C ILE A 57 -13.11 3.78 11.86
N GLU A 58 -14.30 3.33 11.48
CA GLU A 58 -15.01 2.27 12.18
C GLU A 58 -14.51 0.86 11.83
N THR A 59 -13.92 0.70 10.65
CA THR A 59 -13.41 -0.60 10.17
C THR A 59 -12.21 -1.07 10.99
N ARG A 60 -12.31 -2.28 11.53
CA ARG A 60 -11.19 -2.94 12.22
C ARG A 60 -10.16 -3.47 11.23
N MET A 61 -8.90 -3.21 11.54
CA MET A 61 -7.77 -3.69 10.75
C MET A 61 -7.47 -5.16 11.06
N ARG A 62 -7.10 -5.90 10.03
CA ARG A 62 -6.76 -7.32 10.10
C ARG A 62 -5.40 -7.55 9.43
N LYS A 63 -4.85 -8.74 9.59
CA LYS A 63 -3.63 -9.19 8.91
C LYS A 63 -3.63 -8.88 7.41
N ALA A 64 -4.78 -8.98 6.74
CA ALA A 64 -4.92 -8.68 5.32
C ALA A 64 -4.84 -7.18 4.97
N ASN A 65 -4.78 -6.28 5.96
CA ASN A 65 -4.71 -4.84 5.74
C ASN A 65 -3.27 -4.28 5.75
N ASN A 66 -2.28 -5.11 6.05
CA ASN A 66 -0.87 -4.72 5.96
C ASN A 66 -0.05 -5.83 5.33
N PHE A 67 0.79 -5.49 4.37
CA PHE A 67 1.77 -6.43 3.84
C PHE A 67 3.03 -5.71 3.36
N THR A 68 4.15 -6.45 3.47
CA THR A 68 5.49 -5.96 3.17
C THR A 68 5.99 -6.55 1.85
N THR A 69 7.02 -5.94 1.28
CA THR A 69 7.75 -6.53 0.14
C THR A 69 8.24 -7.93 0.50
N GLY A 70 8.73 -8.13 1.73
CA GLY A 70 9.20 -9.46 2.20
C GLY A 70 8.13 -10.53 2.11
N GLN A 71 6.91 -10.25 2.58
CA GLN A 71 5.78 -11.19 2.48
C GLN A 71 5.41 -11.51 1.03
N ILE A 72 5.41 -10.51 0.15
CA ILE A 72 5.11 -10.69 -1.28
C ILE A 72 6.14 -11.61 -1.94
N TYR A 73 7.44 -11.31 -1.75
CA TYR A 73 8.51 -12.12 -2.34
C TYR A 73 8.54 -13.52 -1.76
N GLN A 74 8.33 -13.68 -0.45
CA GLN A 74 8.23 -14.98 0.18
C GLN A 74 7.11 -15.81 -0.46
N SER A 75 5.92 -15.22 -0.63
CA SER A 75 4.79 -15.90 -1.29
C SER A 75 5.12 -16.34 -2.72
N VAL A 76 5.78 -15.48 -3.49
CA VAL A 76 6.19 -15.80 -4.87
C VAL A 76 7.23 -16.95 -4.88
N LEU A 77 8.22 -16.90 -3.98
CA LEU A 77 9.23 -17.94 -3.87
C LEU A 77 8.64 -19.29 -3.43
N ASP A 78 7.71 -19.26 -2.47
CA ASP A 78 7.01 -20.49 -2.02
C ASP A 78 6.18 -21.11 -3.16
N LYS A 79 5.53 -20.29 -3.98
CA LYS A 79 4.80 -20.73 -5.18
C LYS A 79 5.76 -21.34 -6.21
N GLU A 80 6.90 -20.70 -6.44
CA GLU A 80 7.94 -21.23 -7.34
C GLU A 80 8.41 -22.60 -6.88
N ARG A 81 8.74 -22.75 -5.59
CA ARG A 81 9.20 -24.01 -4.99
C ARG A 81 8.16 -25.13 -5.06
N ARG A 82 6.88 -24.82 -4.96
CA ARG A 82 5.80 -25.81 -5.15
C ARG A 82 5.56 -26.19 -6.62
N GLY A 83 6.12 -25.43 -7.57
CA GLY A 83 5.91 -25.65 -9.00
C GLY A 83 4.65 -24.99 -9.57
N ASP A 84 4.05 -24.05 -8.86
CA ASP A 84 2.82 -23.37 -9.27
C ASP A 84 2.97 -22.62 -10.61
N TYR A 85 4.20 -22.26 -10.97
CA TYR A 85 4.51 -21.56 -12.22
C TYR A 85 4.86 -22.50 -13.40
N LEU A 86 4.76 -23.81 -13.22
CA LEU A 86 4.91 -24.82 -14.29
C LEU A 86 6.21 -24.67 -15.10
N GLY A 87 7.33 -24.39 -14.43
CA GLY A 87 8.66 -24.23 -15.04
C GLY A 87 8.89 -22.92 -15.81
N LYS A 88 7.97 -21.96 -15.72
CA LYS A 88 8.17 -20.63 -16.29
C LYS A 88 9.23 -19.85 -15.53
N THR A 89 9.96 -18.98 -16.23
CA THR A 89 10.82 -17.99 -15.58
C THR A 89 9.99 -17.04 -14.73
N VAL A 90 10.28 -16.98 -13.44
CA VAL A 90 9.59 -16.09 -12.48
C VAL A 90 10.31 -14.75 -12.43
N GLN A 91 9.56 -13.66 -12.62
CA GLN A 91 10.09 -12.30 -12.74
C GLN A 91 9.24 -11.33 -11.93
N VAL A 92 9.76 -10.11 -11.69
CA VAL A 92 8.99 -9.06 -11.01
C VAL A 92 7.68 -8.78 -11.75
N ILE A 93 7.76 -8.61 -13.06
CA ILE A 93 6.59 -8.52 -13.93
C ILE A 93 6.51 -9.82 -14.74
N PRO A 94 5.42 -10.58 -14.67
CA PRO A 94 4.16 -10.29 -14.00
C PRO A 94 4.00 -10.90 -12.60
N HIS A 95 4.92 -11.72 -12.10
CA HIS A 95 4.66 -12.60 -10.95
C HIS A 95 4.54 -11.83 -9.64
N VAL A 96 5.51 -10.95 -9.33
CA VAL A 96 5.46 -10.11 -8.12
C VAL A 96 4.32 -9.09 -8.22
N THR A 97 4.15 -8.44 -9.36
CA THR A 97 3.06 -7.45 -9.54
C THR A 97 1.67 -8.10 -9.46
N ASN A 98 1.48 -9.31 -9.98
CA ASN A 98 0.23 -10.04 -9.82
C ASN A 98 -0.01 -10.43 -8.35
N GLU A 99 1.02 -10.87 -7.64
CA GLU A 99 0.92 -11.22 -6.22
C GLU A 99 0.50 -10.00 -5.39
N ILE A 100 1.09 -8.83 -5.63
CA ILE A 100 0.70 -7.58 -4.99
C ILE A 100 -0.81 -7.29 -5.24
N GLN A 101 -1.28 -7.42 -6.48
CA GLN A 101 -2.68 -7.21 -6.81
C GLN A 101 -3.60 -8.17 -6.07
N GLU A 102 -3.22 -9.44 -5.93
CA GLU A 102 -4.01 -10.42 -5.16
C GLU A 102 -4.04 -10.10 -3.66
N PHE A 103 -2.95 -9.60 -3.09
CA PHE A 103 -2.94 -9.13 -1.70
C PHE A 103 -3.86 -7.92 -1.51
N VAL A 104 -3.84 -6.95 -2.42
CA VAL A 104 -4.75 -5.79 -2.39
C VAL A 104 -6.21 -6.22 -2.47
N LYS A 105 -6.56 -7.11 -3.40
CA LYS A 105 -7.92 -7.63 -3.53
C LYS A 105 -8.39 -8.33 -2.25
N ARG A 106 -7.52 -9.11 -1.63
CA ARG A 106 -7.80 -9.81 -0.37
C ARG A 106 -8.05 -8.83 0.77
N GLY A 107 -7.21 -7.80 0.92
CA GLY A 107 -7.39 -6.75 1.91
C GLY A 107 -8.68 -5.93 1.70
N ALA A 108 -9.08 -5.74 0.44
CA ALA A 108 -10.34 -5.10 0.05
C ALA A 108 -11.56 -6.03 0.12
N ARG A 109 -11.37 -7.33 0.39
CA ARG A 109 -12.43 -8.36 0.31
C ARG A 109 -13.16 -8.36 -1.03
N PHE A 110 -12.41 -8.10 -2.10
CA PHE A 110 -12.96 -7.95 -3.45
C PHE A 110 -13.63 -9.24 -3.92
N GLY A 111 -14.91 -9.11 -4.30
CA GLY A 111 -15.73 -10.26 -4.75
C GLY A 111 -16.37 -11.06 -3.60
N GLU A 112 -16.19 -10.65 -2.35
CA GLU A 112 -16.85 -11.25 -1.19
C GLU A 112 -18.19 -10.54 -0.88
N PRO A 113 -19.13 -11.21 -0.18
CA PRO A 113 -20.43 -10.59 0.16
C PRO A 113 -20.33 -9.33 1.02
N ASP A 114 -19.25 -9.21 1.78
CA ASP A 114 -18.94 -8.08 2.66
C ASP A 114 -17.83 -7.17 2.10
N ALA A 115 -17.65 -7.15 0.78
CA ALA A 115 -16.73 -6.25 0.11
C ALA A 115 -17.05 -4.79 0.47
N VAL A 116 -16.00 -3.99 0.63
CA VAL A 116 -16.17 -2.56 0.94
C VAL A 116 -16.48 -1.75 -0.32
N ASP A 117 -17.15 -0.61 -0.15
CA ASP A 117 -17.39 0.33 -1.24
C ASP A 117 -16.10 0.97 -1.74
N VAL A 118 -15.18 1.29 -0.80
CA VAL A 118 -13.90 1.93 -1.10
C VAL A 118 -12.76 1.30 -0.31
N ALA A 119 -11.75 0.81 -1.01
CA ALA A 119 -10.48 0.41 -0.42
C ALA A 119 -9.42 1.50 -0.69
N ILE A 120 -8.87 2.07 0.36
CA ILE A 120 -7.78 3.04 0.27
C ILE A 120 -6.47 2.30 0.46
N VAL A 121 -5.64 2.30 -0.57
CA VAL A 121 -4.33 1.62 -0.56
C VAL A 121 -3.24 2.67 -0.36
N GLU A 122 -2.58 2.64 0.78
CA GLU A 122 -1.45 3.51 1.09
C GLU A 122 -0.14 2.80 0.76
N ILE A 123 0.63 3.39 -0.14
CA ILE A 123 1.96 2.90 -0.50
C ILE A 123 2.99 3.66 0.33
N GLY A 124 3.73 2.95 1.18
CA GLY A 124 4.82 3.50 1.97
C GLY A 124 6.02 3.90 1.13
N GLY A 125 6.88 4.74 1.70
CA GLY A 125 8.07 5.25 1.04
C GLY A 125 7.80 6.48 0.17
N THR A 126 8.80 6.85 -0.62
CA THR A 126 8.75 8.02 -1.49
C THR A 126 8.63 7.61 -2.95
N VAL A 127 7.79 8.31 -3.71
CA VAL A 127 7.69 8.08 -5.17
C VAL A 127 9.04 8.37 -5.82
N GLY A 128 9.57 7.39 -6.55
CA GLY A 128 10.90 7.42 -7.15
C GLY A 128 11.91 6.50 -6.48
N ASP A 129 11.64 6.05 -5.26
CA ASP A 129 12.48 5.07 -4.58
C ASP A 129 12.34 3.69 -5.24
N ILE A 130 13.48 3.01 -5.40
CA ILE A 130 13.56 1.73 -6.11
C ILE A 130 12.72 0.63 -5.44
N GLU A 131 12.64 0.62 -4.12
CA GLU A 131 11.88 -0.35 -3.34
C GLU A 131 10.37 -0.25 -3.54
N SER A 132 9.85 0.92 -3.91
CA SER A 132 8.42 1.16 -4.14
C SER A 132 7.96 0.86 -5.56
N LEU A 133 8.88 0.71 -6.52
CA LEU A 133 8.55 0.53 -7.94
C LEU A 133 7.64 -0.67 -8.23
N PRO A 134 7.83 -1.86 -7.63
CA PRO A 134 6.92 -2.99 -7.86
C PRO A 134 5.49 -2.70 -7.42
N PHE A 135 5.29 -1.98 -6.32
CA PHE A 135 3.97 -1.56 -5.85
C PHE A 135 3.32 -0.57 -6.81
N LEU A 136 4.06 0.45 -7.21
CA LEU A 136 3.55 1.46 -8.15
C LEU A 136 3.16 0.84 -9.50
N GLU A 137 3.98 -0.07 -10.03
CA GLU A 137 3.65 -0.81 -11.25
C GLU A 137 2.42 -1.72 -11.06
N ALA A 138 2.31 -2.41 -9.92
CA ALA A 138 1.16 -3.26 -9.63
C ALA A 138 -0.16 -2.48 -9.58
N VAL A 139 -0.18 -1.30 -8.91
CA VAL A 139 -1.40 -0.48 -8.84
C VAL A 139 -1.73 0.18 -10.17
N ARG A 140 -0.71 0.56 -10.97
CA ARG A 140 -0.92 1.02 -12.35
C ARG A 140 -1.63 -0.05 -13.19
N GLN A 141 -1.13 -1.29 -13.16
CA GLN A 141 -1.76 -2.42 -13.85
C GLN A 141 -3.17 -2.70 -13.34
N MET A 142 -3.37 -2.61 -12.02
CA MET A 142 -4.68 -2.82 -11.40
C MET A 142 -5.69 -1.77 -11.85
N SER A 143 -5.28 -0.49 -11.91
CA SER A 143 -6.13 0.58 -12.41
C SER A 143 -6.60 0.34 -13.85
N LEU A 144 -5.69 -0.10 -14.73
CA LEU A 144 -6.05 -0.45 -16.10
C LEU A 144 -7.06 -1.60 -16.18
N LYS A 145 -6.92 -2.61 -15.31
CA LYS A 145 -7.86 -3.76 -15.25
C LYS A 145 -9.22 -3.37 -14.70
N LEU A 146 -9.26 -2.48 -13.70
CA LEU A 146 -10.50 -2.00 -13.08
C LEU A 146 -11.28 -1.02 -13.96
N GLY A 147 -10.58 -0.32 -14.84
CA GLY A 147 -11.16 0.71 -15.71
C GLY A 147 -11.25 2.09 -15.06
N PRO A 148 -11.52 3.13 -15.84
CA PRO A 148 -11.28 4.54 -15.45
C PRO A 148 -12.16 5.06 -14.32
N ASN A 149 -13.31 4.42 -14.05
CA ASN A 149 -14.25 4.90 -13.03
C ASN A 149 -14.12 4.15 -11.68
N ASN A 150 -13.21 3.18 -11.59
CA ASN A 150 -13.10 2.31 -10.42
C ASN A 150 -11.79 2.49 -9.64
N SER A 151 -10.98 3.46 -10.01
CA SER A 151 -9.77 3.81 -9.29
C SER A 151 -9.42 5.28 -9.41
N ALA A 152 -8.78 5.82 -8.38
CA ALA A 152 -8.25 7.18 -8.36
C ALA A 152 -6.90 7.18 -7.64
N PHE A 153 -5.98 8.02 -8.12
CA PHE A 153 -4.67 8.20 -7.50
C PHE A 153 -4.64 9.50 -6.71
N VAL A 154 -4.26 9.43 -5.45
CA VAL A 154 -4.03 10.57 -4.57
C VAL A 154 -2.55 10.65 -4.28
N HIS A 155 -1.89 11.68 -4.80
CA HIS A 155 -0.46 11.92 -4.58
C HIS A 155 -0.26 12.94 -3.46
N LEU A 156 0.40 12.51 -2.39
CA LEU A 156 0.80 13.38 -1.29
C LEU A 156 2.21 13.90 -1.54
N SER A 157 2.42 15.20 -1.27
CA SER A 157 3.73 15.83 -1.39
C SER A 157 3.96 16.84 -0.27
N TYR A 158 5.23 17.09 0.03
CA TYR A 158 5.60 18.08 1.04
C TYR A 158 5.77 19.46 0.41
N VAL A 159 5.02 20.44 0.92
CA VAL A 159 5.08 21.85 0.49
C VAL A 159 5.49 22.70 1.70
N PRO A 160 6.80 22.86 1.98
CA PRO A 160 7.25 23.60 3.14
C PRO A 160 7.10 25.11 2.95
N TRP A 161 6.67 25.78 4.02
CA TRP A 161 6.75 27.22 4.17
C TRP A 161 8.11 27.60 4.77
N ILE A 162 8.88 28.42 4.07
CA ILE A 162 10.15 28.91 4.55
C ILE A 162 9.98 30.35 5.06
N ALA A 163 9.88 30.50 6.36
CA ALA A 163 9.61 31.79 7.00
C ALA A 163 10.64 32.88 6.63
N ALA A 164 11.93 32.53 6.57
CA ALA A 164 13.00 33.46 6.20
C ALA A 164 12.88 34.00 4.76
N ALA A 165 12.27 33.23 3.86
CA ALA A 165 12.06 33.62 2.47
C ALA A 165 10.65 34.17 2.21
N GLY A 166 9.72 34.01 3.17
CA GLY A 166 8.34 34.44 3.03
C GLY A 166 7.55 33.71 1.93
N GLU A 167 7.92 32.45 1.61
CA GLU A 167 7.32 31.73 0.48
C GLU A 167 7.17 30.22 0.70
N LEU A 168 6.24 29.61 -0.03
CA LEU A 168 6.10 28.17 -0.17
C LEU A 168 7.14 27.63 -1.18
N LYS A 169 7.80 26.53 -0.85
CA LYS A 169 8.69 25.83 -1.77
C LYS A 169 7.96 24.67 -2.44
N THR A 170 7.84 24.75 -3.77
CA THR A 170 7.11 23.76 -4.59
C THR A 170 8.04 22.78 -5.31
N LYS A 171 9.36 22.95 -5.24
CA LYS A 171 10.32 22.09 -5.94
C LYS A 171 10.19 20.61 -5.57
N PRO A 172 10.04 20.24 -4.28
CA PRO A 172 9.80 18.83 -3.91
C PRO A 172 8.57 18.24 -4.58
N THR A 173 7.47 18.97 -4.58
CA THR A 173 6.22 18.57 -5.27
C THR A 173 6.43 18.37 -6.77
N GLN A 174 7.09 19.32 -7.42
CA GLN A 174 7.38 19.22 -8.87
C GLN A 174 8.21 17.97 -9.18
N HIS A 175 9.21 17.67 -8.36
CA HIS A 175 10.06 16.51 -8.54
C HIS A 175 9.29 15.20 -8.40
N THR A 176 8.56 15.03 -7.29
CA THR A 176 7.81 13.78 -7.06
C THR A 176 6.67 13.57 -8.07
N VAL A 177 6.03 14.64 -8.55
CA VAL A 177 5.06 14.57 -9.65
C VAL A 177 5.70 14.11 -10.96
N GLN A 178 6.92 14.57 -11.26
CA GLN A 178 7.66 14.10 -12.45
C GLN A 178 7.96 12.60 -12.35
N GLU A 179 8.42 12.13 -11.19
CA GLU A 179 8.70 10.71 -10.98
C GLU A 179 7.42 9.86 -11.10
N LEU A 180 6.32 10.29 -10.51
CA LEU A 180 5.04 9.59 -10.64
C LEU A 180 4.56 9.49 -12.09
N ARG A 181 4.67 10.57 -12.85
CA ARG A 181 4.28 10.61 -14.27
C ARG A 181 5.12 9.73 -15.18
N LYS A 182 6.35 9.38 -14.80
CA LYS A 182 7.19 8.43 -15.57
C LYS A 182 6.67 7.00 -15.52
N ILE A 183 5.86 6.69 -14.51
CA ILE A 183 5.31 5.34 -14.31
C ILE A 183 4.10 5.09 -15.25
N GLY A 184 3.39 6.14 -15.62
CA GLY A 184 2.26 6.07 -16.55
C GLY A 184 0.93 6.42 -15.95
#